data_1ea2a5c01d823375d28d191c97fcfe5e
#
_entry.id   1ea2a5c01d823375d28d191c97fcfe5e
#
_cell.length_a   1.000
_cell.length_b   1.000
_cell.length_c   1.000
_cell.angle_alpha   90.00
_cell.angle_beta   90.00
_cell.angle_gamma   90.00
#
_symmetry.space_group_name_H-M   'P 1'
#
loop_
_entity.id
_entity.type
_entity.pdbx_description
1 polymer ?
#
loop_
_entity_poly.entity_id
_entity_poly.type
_entity_poly.pdbx_seq_one_letter_code
_entity_poly.pdbx_strand_id
1 'polypeptide(L)'
;MKYLGIDYGTKRIGVAVSDDTGSIAFPLAVVEAGPKALEEVANIARVNNVEMIVIGESLNFKNEPNEVMEDIEQFKADIAELTGLLVEYQREFFSSAQAARQFAPDGSRKKNPSQDKLDATAAALILQSYLDKKK
;
A
#
# COMPACT_ATOMS: atom_id res chain seq x y z
N MET A 1 2.91 -5.69 17.02
CA MET A 1 3.31 -4.49 16.28
C MET A 1 2.37 -4.24 15.14
N LYS A 2 1.93 -3.01 14.98
CA LYS A 2 0.95 -2.68 13.97
C LYS A 2 1.60 -1.97 12.79
N TYR A 3 1.25 -2.39 11.57
CA TYR A 3 1.88 -1.91 10.36
C TYR A 3 0.90 -1.18 9.47
N LEU A 4 1.41 -0.24 8.69
CA LEU A 4 0.63 0.43 7.67
C LEU A 4 1.22 0.04 6.31
N GLY A 5 0.37 -0.34 5.37
CA GLY A 5 0.79 -0.68 4.02
C GLY A 5 0.36 0.40 3.06
N ILE A 6 1.22 0.75 2.12
CA ILE A 6 0.95 1.80 1.15
C ILE A 6 1.21 1.31 -0.27
N ASP A 7 0.24 1.52 -1.14
CA ASP A 7 0.39 1.28 -2.55
C ASP A 7 0.31 2.64 -3.24
N TYR A 8 1.47 3.20 -3.54
CA TYR A 8 1.56 4.54 -4.10
C TYR A 8 1.23 4.55 -5.57
N GLY A 9 0.26 5.34 -5.95
CA GLY A 9 -0.11 5.51 -7.35
C GLY A 9 -0.01 6.97 -7.75
N THR A 10 -0.04 7.24 -9.04
CA THR A 10 0.07 8.62 -9.54
C THR A 10 -1.20 9.41 -9.28
N LYS A 11 -2.32 8.75 -9.18
CA LYS A 11 -3.60 9.42 -8.94
C LYS A 11 -4.15 9.15 -7.56
N ARG A 12 -3.94 7.96 -7.04
CA ARG A 12 -4.47 7.56 -5.75
C ARG A 12 -3.47 6.71 -5.01
N ILE A 13 -3.52 6.78 -3.70
CA ILE A 13 -2.65 6.01 -2.83
C ILE A 13 -3.54 5.09 -2.00
N GLY A 14 -3.33 3.79 -2.16
CA GLY A 14 -4.07 2.82 -1.37
C GLY A 14 -3.40 2.61 -0.02
N VAL A 15 -4.19 2.47 1.02
CA VAL A 15 -3.69 2.34 2.38
C VAL A 15 -4.32 1.13 3.05
N ALA A 16 -3.50 0.33 3.68
CA ALA A 16 -3.94 -0.84 4.44
C ALA A 16 -3.32 -0.79 5.83
N VAL A 17 -3.89 -1.54 6.74
CA VAL A 17 -3.39 -1.58 8.12
C VAL A 17 -3.41 -3.03 8.58
N SER A 18 -2.47 -3.39 9.45
CA SER A 18 -2.46 -4.73 10.01
C SER A 18 -3.22 -4.75 11.33
N ASP A 19 -3.50 -5.96 11.81
CA ASP A 19 -4.00 -6.10 13.16
C ASP A 19 -2.86 -5.80 14.15
N ASP A 20 -3.16 -5.80 15.42
CA ASP A 20 -2.19 -5.44 16.46
C ASP A 20 -1.00 -6.37 16.51
N THR A 21 -1.20 -7.62 16.10
CA THR A 21 -0.11 -8.59 16.14
C THR A 21 0.77 -8.57 14.90
N GLY A 22 0.36 -7.84 13.87
CA GLY A 22 1.11 -7.82 12.61
C GLY A 22 0.99 -9.09 11.84
N SER A 23 -0.15 -9.76 11.90
CA SER A 23 -0.37 -11.03 11.21
C SER A 23 -1.23 -10.92 9.97
N ILE A 24 -2.22 -10.06 10.00
CA ILE A 24 -3.22 -9.95 8.92
C ILE A 24 -3.35 -8.51 8.49
N ALA A 25 -3.42 -8.28 7.19
CA ALA A 25 -3.58 -6.95 6.61
C ALA A 25 -5.01 -6.74 6.15
N PHE A 26 -5.51 -5.54 6.35
CA PHE A 26 -6.86 -5.15 5.95
C PHE A 26 -6.82 -3.88 5.10
N PRO A 27 -7.62 -3.80 4.03
CA PRO A 27 -7.73 -2.55 3.29
C PRO A 27 -8.37 -1.51 4.22
N LEU A 28 -7.84 -0.30 4.20
CA LEU A 28 -8.31 0.74 5.10
C LEU A 28 -8.90 1.95 4.40
N ALA A 29 -8.17 2.52 3.45
CA ALA A 29 -8.60 3.78 2.85
C ALA A 29 -7.89 4.02 1.53
N VAL A 30 -8.36 5.01 0.81
CA VAL A 30 -7.71 5.50 -0.40
C VAL A 30 -7.56 7.00 -0.26
N VAL A 31 -6.38 7.50 -0.56
CA VAL A 31 -6.06 8.92 -0.44
C VAL A 31 -5.74 9.43 -1.84
N GLU A 32 -6.25 10.59 -2.20
CA GLU A 32 -5.90 11.18 -3.48
C GLU A 32 -4.44 11.62 -3.48
N ALA A 33 -3.71 11.29 -4.52
CA ALA A 33 -2.33 11.73 -4.63
C ALA A 33 -2.32 13.23 -4.89
N GLY A 34 -1.48 13.95 -4.17
CA GLY A 34 -1.44 15.39 -4.31
C GLY A 34 -0.74 16.04 -3.12
N PRO A 35 -0.81 17.36 -3.02
CA PRO A 35 -0.08 18.06 -1.97
C PRO A 35 -0.45 17.68 -0.55
N LYS A 36 -1.68 17.20 -0.35
CA LYS A 36 -2.12 16.84 0.99
C LYS A 36 -1.99 15.36 1.32
N ALA A 37 -1.57 14.57 0.34
CA ALA A 37 -1.52 13.12 0.55
C ALA A 37 -0.59 12.74 1.69
N LEU A 38 0.54 13.39 1.77
CA LEU A 38 1.52 13.07 2.81
C LEU A 38 0.94 13.27 4.19
N GLU A 39 0.27 14.40 4.42
CA GLU A 39 -0.34 14.68 5.70
C GLU A 39 -1.47 13.73 6.01
N GLU A 40 -2.26 13.39 4.99
CA GLU A 40 -3.38 12.48 5.20
C GLU A 40 -2.89 11.09 5.59
N VAL A 41 -1.86 10.59 4.93
CA VAL A 41 -1.30 9.29 5.27
C VAL A 41 -0.67 9.32 6.65
N ALA A 42 0.04 10.39 6.98
CA ALA A 42 0.65 10.53 8.30
C ALA A 42 -0.43 10.53 9.39
N ASN A 43 -1.54 11.20 9.13
CA ASN A 43 -2.63 11.24 10.08
C ASN A 43 -3.26 9.86 10.26
N ILE A 44 -3.43 9.12 9.17
CA ILE A 44 -3.95 7.75 9.25
C ILE A 44 -3.02 6.89 10.10
N ALA A 45 -1.72 7.02 9.91
CA ALA A 45 -0.75 6.26 10.69
C ALA A 45 -0.86 6.59 12.17
N ARG A 46 -1.03 7.87 12.49
CA ARG A 46 -1.13 8.30 13.89
C ARG A 46 -2.42 7.81 14.52
N VAL A 47 -3.53 7.98 13.82
CA VAL A 47 -4.84 7.59 14.37
C VAL A 47 -4.91 6.10 14.60
N ASN A 48 -4.25 5.31 13.76
CA ASN A 48 -4.28 3.87 13.89
C ASN A 48 -3.15 3.32 14.74
N ASN A 49 -2.32 4.20 15.28
CA ASN A 49 -1.20 3.78 16.16
C ASN A 49 -0.26 2.79 15.51
N VAL A 50 0.03 2.97 14.23
CA VAL A 50 0.96 2.06 13.56
C VAL A 50 2.39 2.37 14.01
N GLU A 51 3.23 1.36 13.97
CA GLU A 51 4.61 1.47 14.41
C GLU A 51 5.60 1.38 13.28
N MET A 52 5.15 0.95 12.12
CA MET A 52 6.03 0.81 10.96
C MET A 52 5.22 0.93 9.69
N ILE A 53 5.84 1.45 8.64
CA ILE A 53 5.19 1.65 7.36
C ILE A 53 5.87 0.80 6.30
N VAL A 54 5.09 0.15 5.45
CA VAL A 54 5.58 -0.67 4.35
C VAL A 54 5.04 -0.09 3.05
N ILE A 55 5.93 0.21 2.10
CA ILE A 55 5.54 0.77 0.81
C ILE A 55 5.91 -0.20 -0.29
N GLY A 56 5.01 -0.45 -1.22
CA GLY A 56 5.31 -1.32 -2.35
C GLY A 56 6.22 -0.62 -3.34
N GLU A 57 7.22 -1.34 -3.84
CA GLU A 57 8.08 -0.83 -4.88
C GLU A 57 7.39 -0.99 -6.22
N SER A 58 7.53 0.02 -7.07
CA SER A 58 6.96 -0.04 -8.41
C SER A 58 8.07 -0.38 -9.40
N LEU A 59 7.96 -1.55 -10.03
CA LEU A 59 8.96 -2.02 -10.96
C LEU A 59 8.29 -2.39 -12.28
N ASN A 60 9.06 -2.30 -13.37
CA ASN A 60 8.55 -2.71 -14.66
C ASN A 60 8.76 -4.21 -14.84
N PHE A 61 8.45 -4.73 -16.02
CA PHE A 61 8.57 -6.16 -16.29
C PHE A 61 9.97 -6.73 -16.09
N LYS A 62 10.97 -5.87 -16.20
CA LYS A 62 12.35 -6.33 -16.07
C LYS A 62 12.87 -6.15 -14.65
N ASN A 63 11.97 -5.85 -13.73
CA ASN A 63 12.32 -5.57 -12.35
C ASN A 63 13.19 -4.33 -12.19
N GLU A 64 13.03 -3.39 -13.11
CA GLU A 64 13.73 -2.12 -13.02
C GLU A 64 12.77 -1.07 -12.48
N PRO A 65 13.27 -0.10 -11.71
CA PRO A 65 12.40 0.96 -11.23
C PRO A 65 11.80 1.74 -12.39
N ASN A 66 10.54 2.10 -12.32
CA ASN A 66 9.91 2.92 -13.33
C ASN A 66 9.86 4.37 -12.87
N GLU A 67 9.23 5.23 -13.67
CA GLU A 67 9.21 6.66 -13.36
C GLU A 67 8.53 6.99 -12.04
N VAL A 68 7.57 6.19 -11.65
CA VAL A 68 6.86 6.41 -10.40
C VAL A 68 7.76 6.18 -9.20
N MET A 69 8.83 5.39 -9.38
CA MET A 69 9.70 5.06 -8.27
C MET A 69 10.38 6.28 -7.65
N GLU A 70 10.67 7.29 -8.44
CA GLU A 70 11.27 8.50 -7.90
C GLU A 70 10.29 9.18 -6.94
N ASP A 71 9.00 9.22 -7.31
CA ASP A 71 7.99 9.79 -6.45
C ASP A 71 7.81 8.97 -5.18
N ILE A 72 7.90 7.65 -5.31
CA ILE A 72 7.79 6.76 -4.18
C ILE A 72 8.94 6.98 -3.21
N GLU A 73 10.15 7.13 -3.73
CA GLU A 73 11.32 7.36 -2.88
C GLU A 73 11.20 8.68 -2.12
N GLN A 74 10.72 9.71 -2.80
CA GLN A 74 10.52 10.99 -2.14
C GLN A 74 9.43 10.88 -1.08
N PHE A 75 8.34 10.20 -1.40
CA PHE A 75 7.26 10.01 -0.45
C PHE A 75 7.73 9.25 0.78
N LYS A 76 8.54 8.21 0.55
CA LYS A 76 9.09 7.41 1.64
C LYS A 76 9.91 8.29 2.59
N ALA A 77 10.79 9.10 2.03
CA ALA A 77 11.63 9.97 2.84
C ALA A 77 10.79 10.97 3.63
N ASP A 78 9.79 11.55 2.96
CA ASP A 78 8.95 12.57 3.59
C ASP A 78 8.07 11.99 4.69
N ILE A 79 7.48 10.82 4.46
CA ILE A 79 6.60 10.23 5.46
C ILE A 79 7.40 9.73 6.65
N ALA A 80 8.61 9.24 6.43
CA ALA A 80 9.48 8.81 7.52
C ALA A 80 9.84 10.00 8.40
N GLU A 81 10.14 11.14 7.78
CA GLU A 81 10.49 12.33 8.53
C GLU A 81 9.29 12.87 9.30
N LEU A 82 8.14 12.90 8.65
CA LEU A 82 6.94 13.47 9.27
C LEU A 82 6.42 12.61 10.41
N THR A 83 6.48 11.29 10.30
CA THR A 83 5.94 10.39 11.32
C THR A 83 6.98 9.93 12.33
N GLY A 84 8.24 9.96 11.97
CA GLY A 84 9.29 9.41 12.79
C GLY A 84 9.30 7.88 12.80
N LEU A 85 8.57 7.24 11.89
CA LEU A 85 8.48 5.79 11.85
C LEU A 85 9.43 5.22 10.81
N LEU A 86 9.81 3.97 11.03
CA LEU A 86 10.61 3.25 10.06
C LEU A 86 9.75 2.92 8.85
N VAL A 87 10.27 3.11 7.65
CA VAL A 87 9.56 2.82 6.42
C VAL A 87 10.41 1.85 5.60
N GLU A 88 9.81 0.75 5.18
CA GLU A 88 10.51 -0.24 4.37
C GLU A 88 9.77 -0.50 3.09
N TYR A 89 10.48 -0.98 2.07
CA TYR A 89 9.89 -1.36 0.81
C TYR A 89 9.51 -2.83 0.84
N GLN A 90 8.42 -3.15 0.15
CA GLN A 90 8.07 -4.52 -0.16
C GLN A 90 8.04 -4.61 -1.67
N ARG A 91 8.79 -5.54 -2.24
CA ARG A 91 8.82 -5.73 -3.67
C ARG A 91 7.44 -6.17 -4.15
N GLU A 92 6.95 -5.47 -5.16
CA GLU A 92 5.60 -5.72 -5.63
C GLU A 92 5.61 -6.45 -6.95
N PHE A 93 5.20 -7.70 -6.94
CA PHE A 93 5.11 -8.50 -8.16
C PHE A 93 3.69 -8.61 -8.66
N PHE A 94 2.72 -8.11 -7.88
CA PHE A 94 1.35 -8.24 -8.28
C PHE A 94 0.94 -7.09 -9.16
N SER A 95 0.14 -7.38 -10.16
CA SER A 95 -0.42 -6.34 -10.98
C SER A 95 -1.85 -6.08 -10.49
N SER A 96 -2.44 -5.01 -10.98
CA SER A 96 -3.84 -4.75 -10.69
C SER A 96 -4.71 -5.89 -11.17
N ALA A 97 -4.29 -6.56 -12.22
CA ALA A 97 -5.04 -7.70 -12.73
C ALA A 97 -5.09 -8.84 -11.72
N GLN A 98 -3.99 -9.07 -11.01
CA GLN A 98 -3.98 -10.11 -10.00
C GLN A 98 -4.86 -9.74 -8.82
N ALA A 99 -4.85 -8.49 -8.42
CA ALA A 99 -5.71 -8.04 -7.34
C ALA A 99 -7.17 -8.19 -7.73
N ALA A 100 -7.52 -7.81 -8.95
CA ALA A 100 -8.87 -7.94 -9.43
C ALA A 100 -9.31 -9.40 -9.47
N ARG A 101 -8.40 -10.27 -9.86
CA ARG A 101 -8.71 -11.68 -9.95
C ARG A 101 -9.01 -12.29 -8.59
N GLN A 102 -8.35 -11.83 -7.56
CA GLN A 102 -8.59 -12.31 -6.23
C GLN A 102 -9.98 -11.95 -5.72
N PHE A 103 -10.53 -10.86 -6.24
CA PHE A 103 -11.84 -10.42 -5.80
C PHE A 103 -12.94 -10.75 -6.78
N ALA A 104 -12.64 -11.34 -7.89
CA ALA A 104 -13.62 -11.85 -8.79
C ALA A 104 -13.25 -13.26 -9.10
N PRO A 105 -13.18 -14.06 -8.10
CA PRO A 105 -12.67 -15.40 -8.22
C PRO A 105 -13.29 -16.24 -9.28
N ASP A 106 -14.44 -16.53 -9.33
CA ASP A 106 -14.92 -17.46 -10.30
C ASP A 106 -15.45 -16.79 -11.51
N GLY A 107 -14.93 -15.69 -11.81
CA GLY A 107 -15.34 -15.06 -12.99
C GLY A 107 -16.70 -14.45 -12.92
N SER A 108 -17.26 -14.51 -11.78
CA SER A 108 -18.58 -14.02 -11.69
C SER A 108 -18.55 -12.54 -11.62
N ARG A 109 -17.62 -12.00 -12.01
CA ARG A 109 -17.40 -10.78 -11.87
C ARG A 109 -18.31 -9.99 -12.59
N LYS A 110 -19.37 -10.05 -12.47
CA LYS A 110 -20.26 -9.33 -13.09
C LYS A 110 -20.04 -7.94 -12.78
N LYS A 111 -19.53 -7.62 -11.63
CA LYS A 111 -19.26 -6.31 -11.30
C LYS A 111 -17.85 -6.17 -11.05
N ASN A 112 -17.20 -5.21 -11.60
CA ASN A 112 -15.83 -4.92 -11.29
C ASN A 112 -15.81 -4.14 -9.98
N PRO A 113 -14.85 -4.40 -9.12
CA PRO A 113 -14.69 -3.56 -7.93
C PRO A 113 -14.40 -2.14 -8.33
N SER A 114 -14.74 -1.20 -7.50
CA SER A 114 -14.41 0.18 -7.77
C SER A 114 -12.88 0.34 -7.74
N GLN A 115 -12.37 1.36 -8.39
CA GLN A 115 -10.94 1.60 -8.40
C GLN A 115 -10.43 1.82 -6.97
N ASP A 116 -11.23 2.49 -6.15
CA ASP A 116 -10.85 2.72 -4.76
C ASP A 116 -10.64 1.42 -4.00
N LYS A 117 -11.53 0.47 -4.20
CA LYS A 117 -11.38 -0.83 -3.54
C LYS A 117 -10.15 -1.55 -4.03
N LEU A 118 -9.87 -1.46 -5.32
CA LEU A 118 -8.68 -2.11 -5.85
C LEU A 118 -7.41 -1.51 -5.28
N ASP A 119 -7.37 -0.19 -5.12
CA ASP A 119 -6.17 0.47 -4.61
C ASP A 119 -5.92 0.08 -3.15
N ALA A 120 -6.96 0.06 -2.34
CA ALA A 120 -6.80 -0.33 -0.94
C ALA A 120 -6.48 -1.82 -0.82
N THR A 121 -7.07 -2.63 -1.69
CA THR A 121 -6.80 -4.05 -1.70
C THR A 121 -5.36 -4.35 -2.11
N ALA A 122 -4.85 -3.61 -3.09
CA ALA A 122 -3.45 -3.78 -3.50
C ALA A 122 -2.52 -3.45 -2.33
N ALA A 123 -2.84 -2.40 -1.57
CA ALA A 123 -2.05 -2.07 -0.39
C ALA A 123 -2.09 -3.19 0.64
N ALA A 124 -3.26 -3.81 0.83
CA ALA A 124 -3.39 -4.93 1.76
C ALA A 124 -2.56 -6.13 1.30
N LEU A 125 -2.53 -6.40 -0.01
CA LEU A 125 -1.74 -7.50 -0.54
C LEU A 125 -0.23 -7.24 -0.35
N ILE A 126 0.19 -6.02 -0.57
CA ILE A 126 1.58 -5.64 -0.35
C ILE A 126 1.95 -5.84 1.10
N LEU A 127 1.11 -5.36 1.99
CA LEU A 127 1.37 -5.48 3.42
C LEU A 127 1.35 -6.94 3.85
N GLN A 128 0.38 -7.71 3.38
CA GLN A 128 0.29 -9.11 3.73
C GLN A 128 1.53 -9.89 3.27
N SER A 129 2.03 -9.58 2.08
CA SER A 129 3.25 -10.22 1.59
C SER A 129 4.42 -9.93 2.51
N TYR A 130 4.50 -8.70 2.99
CA TYR A 130 5.55 -8.33 3.92
C TYR A 130 5.42 -9.08 5.25
N LEU A 131 4.20 -9.13 5.78
CA LEU A 131 3.94 -9.81 7.03
C LEU A 131 4.24 -11.30 6.95
N ASP A 132 3.87 -11.93 5.85
CA ASP A 132 4.12 -13.36 5.66
C ASP A 132 5.60 -13.65 5.56
N LYS A 133 6.36 -12.75 4.98
CA LYS A 133 7.79 -12.92 4.86
C LYS A 133 8.50 -12.85 6.21
N LYS A 134 7.92 -12.11 7.13
CA LYS A 134 8.53 -11.97 8.45
C LYS A 134 8.24 -13.13 9.39
N LYS A 135 7.28 -13.94 9.06
CA LYS A 135 6.91 -15.06 9.93
C LYS A 135 7.92 -16.22 9.91
#